data_af3ebc0f10332c53305b1a0d42ef2cd7
#
_entry.id   af3ebc0f10332c53305b1a0d42ef2cd7
#
_cell.length_a   1.000
_cell.length_b   1.000
_cell.length_c   1.000
_cell.angle_alpha   90.00
_cell.angle_beta   90.00
_cell.angle_gamma   90.00
#
_symmetry.space_group_name_H-M   'P 1'
#
loop_
_entity.id
_entity.type
_entity.pdbx_description
1 polymer ?
#
loop_
_entity_poly.entity_id
_entity_poly.type
_entity_poly.pdbx_seq_one_letter_code
_entity_poly.pdbx_strand_id
1 'polypeptide(L)'
;MSGRIVNYYDDSIECEGYLSLPESSKSVPLVLVAHTWKGRSEFEDNKAVALNSLGYASLSIDIFGGGINGNSVEENQALIEPFVKDRQLFRQRLIRAVEFGKTIEGVDASKIALIGFCFGGLASIELARSGYELSGCVSFHEN
;
A
#
# COMPACT_ATOMS: atom_id res chain seq x y z
N MET A 1 1.20 -2.20 20.67
CA MET A 1 0.60 -2.56 19.37
C MET A 1 -0.04 -1.35 18.79
N SER A 2 0.36 -1.01 17.62
CA SER A 2 0.01 0.27 17.05
C SER A 2 -0.85 0.17 15.80
N GLY A 3 -1.19 -1.02 15.35
CA GLY A 3 -1.87 -1.20 14.09
C GLY A 3 -3.36 -1.50 14.21
N ARG A 4 -4.10 -1.07 13.20
CA ARG A 4 -5.54 -1.36 13.09
C ARG A 4 -5.93 -1.47 11.63
N ILE A 5 -6.98 -2.24 11.39
CA ILE A 5 -7.60 -2.33 10.07
C ILE A 5 -8.34 -1.02 9.78
N VAL A 6 -8.15 -0.51 8.57
CA VAL A 6 -8.88 0.65 8.05
C VAL A 6 -9.44 0.30 6.69
N ASN A 7 -10.59 0.86 6.35
CA ASN A 7 -11.21 0.63 5.06
C ASN A 7 -11.21 1.93 4.26
N TYR A 8 -10.91 1.80 2.97
CA TYR A 8 -10.98 2.91 2.03
C TYR A 8 -11.56 2.38 0.72
N TYR A 9 -11.83 3.25 -0.21
CA TYR A 9 -12.61 2.86 -1.38
C TYR A 9 -11.96 3.30 -2.67
N ASP A 10 -12.00 2.41 -3.66
CA ASP A 10 -11.77 2.72 -5.06
C ASP A 10 -13.12 2.55 -5.76
N ASP A 11 -13.80 3.67 -5.98
CA ASP A 11 -15.21 3.69 -6.40
C ASP A 11 -16.06 2.80 -5.48
N SER A 12 -16.65 1.72 -5.99
CA SER A 12 -17.46 0.81 -5.17
C SER A 12 -16.67 -0.32 -4.49
N ILE A 13 -15.37 -0.42 -4.78
CA ILE A 13 -14.52 -1.48 -4.24
C ILE A 13 -14.00 -1.06 -2.86
N GLU A 14 -14.37 -1.82 -1.84
CA GLU A 14 -13.84 -1.62 -0.50
C GLU A 14 -12.48 -2.28 -0.38
N CYS A 15 -11.49 -1.50 0.03
CA CYS A 15 -10.13 -1.99 0.25
C CYS A 15 -9.85 -2.04 1.74
N GLU A 16 -9.19 -3.10 2.20
CA GLU A 16 -8.88 -3.32 3.61
C GLU A 16 -7.39 -3.15 3.84
N GLY A 17 -7.01 -2.02 4.43
CA GLY A 17 -5.63 -1.73 4.75
C GLY A 17 -5.32 -1.92 6.22
N TYR A 18 -4.04 -1.82 6.54
CA TYR A 18 -3.56 -1.89 7.92
C TYR A 18 -2.76 -0.63 8.21
N LEU A 19 -3.27 0.19 9.13
CA LEU A 19 -2.67 1.47 9.49
C LEU A 19 -1.90 1.34 10.79
N SER A 20 -0.65 1.79 10.80
CA SER A 20 0.18 1.82 12.00
C SER A 20 0.78 3.21 12.17
N LEU A 21 0.49 3.84 13.30
CA LEU A 21 0.95 5.20 13.61
C LEU A 21 1.98 5.18 14.72
N PRO A 22 3.09 5.93 14.58
CA PRO A 22 4.03 6.10 15.69
C PRO A 22 3.44 7.02 16.74
N GLU A 23 3.94 6.95 17.96
CA GLU A 23 3.60 7.93 18.97
C GLU A 23 4.28 9.25 18.60
N SER A 24 3.48 10.28 18.34
CA SER A 24 3.99 11.60 17.99
C SER A 24 2.91 12.65 18.20
N SER A 25 3.32 13.81 18.66
CA SER A 25 2.44 14.97 18.77
C SER A 25 2.45 15.81 17.48
N LYS A 26 3.27 15.45 16.52
CA LYS A 26 3.41 16.14 15.23
C LYS A 26 2.95 15.25 14.10
N SER A 27 2.60 15.88 12.97
CA SER A 27 2.37 15.14 11.74
C SER A 27 3.68 14.51 11.27
N VAL A 28 3.59 13.27 10.80
CA VAL A 28 4.75 12.49 10.38
C VAL A 28 4.60 12.02 8.93
N PRO A 29 5.71 11.72 8.24
CA PRO A 29 5.63 11.14 6.90
C PRO A 29 4.90 9.81 6.91
N LEU A 30 4.25 9.49 5.80
CA LEU A 30 3.55 8.21 5.61
C LEU A 30 4.28 7.37 4.58
N VAL A 31 4.48 6.10 4.91
CA VAL A 31 4.98 5.10 3.96
C VAL A 31 3.85 4.12 3.67
N LEU A 32 3.49 4.01 2.41
CA LEU A 32 2.56 2.99 1.93
C LEU A 32 3.35 1.73 1.62
N VAL A 33 2.84 0.58 2.06
CA VAL A 33 3.48 -0.72 1.82
C VAL A 33 2.60 -1.52 0.87
N ALA A 34 3.12 -1.81 -0.32
CA ALA A 34 2.40 -2.57 -1.34
C ALA A 34 2.79 -4.05 -1.27
N HIS A 35 1.78 -4.90 -1.26
CA HIS A 35 1.92 -6.33 -1.00
C HIS A 35 2.44 -7.13 -2.20
N THR A 36 2.83 -8.36 -1.91
CA THR A 36 3.21 -9.35 -2.91
C THR A 36 1.97 -9.84 -3.67
N TRP A 37 2.16 -10.77 -4.60
CA TRP A 37 1.05 -11.31 -5.38
C TRP A 37 0.01 -12.09 -4.55
N LYS A 38 0.36 -12.42 -3.32
CA LYS A 38 -0.54 -13.12 -2.40
C LYS A 38 -1.64 -12.21 -1.84
N GLY A 39 -1.41 -10.90 -1.81
CA GLY A 39 -2.28 -9.94 -1.15
C GLY A 39 -1.69 -9.44 0.16
N ARG A 40 -2.37 -8.49 0.81
CA ARG A 40 -1.91 -7.94 2.08
C ARG A 40 -2.00 -9.01 3.17
N SER A 41 -0.92 -9.18 3.92
CA SER A 41 -0.82 -10.18 4.97
C SER A 41 0.04 -9.67 6.12
N GLU A 42 0.30 -10.52 7.10
CA GLU A 42 1.18 -10.18 8.22
C GLU A 42 2.56 -9.70 7.77
N PHE A 43 3.04 -10.16 6.60
CA PHE A 43 4.35 -9.73 6.10
C PHE A 43 4.38 -8.21 5.93
N GLU A 44 3.40 -7.64 5.24
CA GLU A 44 3.32 -6.20 5.03
C GLU A 44 2.96 -5.46 6.32
N ASP A 45 2.07 -6.02 7.12
CA ASP A 45 1.65 -5.41 8.38
C ASP A 45 2.83 -5.30 9.35
N ASN A 46 3.70 -6.31 9.39
CA ASN A 46 4.90 -6.27 10.22
C ASN A 46 5.90 -5.23 9.71
N LYS A 47 6.01 -5.04 8.39
CA LYS A 47 6.82 -3.96 7.82
C LYS A 47 6.29 -2.60 8.24
N ALA A 48 4.97 -2.43 8.22
CA ALA A 48 4.32 -1.20 8.63
C ALA A 48 4.62 -0.88 10.10
N VAL A 49 4.49 -1.87 10.97
CA VAL A 49 4.79 -1.67 12.40
C VAL A 49 6.27 -1.32 12.61
N ALA A 50 7.18 -2.01 11.89
CA ALA A 50 8.61 -1.74 12.00
C ALA A 50 8.97 -0.30 11.61
N LEU A 51 8.29 0.28 10.63
CA LEU A 51 8.54 1.65 10.20
C LEU A 51 8.20 2.68 11.28
N ASN A 52 7.32 2.35 12.21
CA ASN A 52 6.98 3.26 13.31
C ASN A 52 8.19 3.56 14.21
N SER A 53 9.10 2.61 14.39
CA SER A 53 10.29 2.83 15.20
C SER A 53 11.24 3.84 14.55
N LEU A 54 11.08 4.09 13.27
CA LEU A 54 11.85 5.08 12.52
C LEU A 54 11.13 6.44 12.45
N GLY A 55 9.97 6.56 13.07
CA GLY A 55 9.19 7.80 13.08
C GLY A 55 8.20 7.96 11.96
N TYR A 56 7.94 6.92 11.16
CA TYR A 56 6.99 6.98 10.06
C TYR A 56 5.64 6.39 10.44
N ALA A 57 4.57 7.01 9.96
CA ALA A 57 3.28 6.34 9.85
C ALA A 57 3.34 5.37 8.66
N SER A 58 2.60 4.30 8.71
CA SER A 58 2.60 3.29 7.65
C SER A 58 1.19 2.80 7.36
N LEU A 59 0.92 2.53 6.10
CA LEU A 59 -0.33 1.94 5.65
C LEU A 59 -0.01 0.80 4.70
N SER A 60 -0.29 -0.44 5.14
CA SER A 60 -0.27 -1.58 4.22
C SER A 60 -1.52 -1.48 3.37
N ILE A 61 -1.36 -1.34 2.06
CA ILE A 61 -2.49 -1.13 1.15
C ILE A 61 -3.03 -2.45 0.64
N ASP A 62 -4.26 -2.41 0.13
CA ASP A 62 -4.96 -3.55 -0.42
C ASP A 62 -5.24 -3.30 -1.90
N ILE A 63 -4.40 -3.86 -2.76
CA ILE A 63 -4.53 -3.66 -4.21
C ILE A 63 -5.71 -4.46 -4.77
N PHE A 64 -5.94 -5.67 -4.25
CA PHE A 64 -6.98 -6.56 -4.78
C PHE A 64 -8.39 -6.14 -4.37
N GLY A 65 -8.55 -5.50 -3.22
CA GLY A 65 -9.84 -5.18 -2.65
C GLY A 65 -10.37 -6.31 -1.76
N GLY A 66 -11.20 -5.95 -0.79
CA GLY A 66 -11.85 -6.92 0.11
C GLY A 66 -10.90 -7.66 1.05
N GLY A 67 -9.64 -7.27 1.13
CA GLY A 67 -8.65 -8.00 1.93
C GLY A 67 -8.36 -9.39 1.42
N ILE A 68 -8.58 -9.65 0.12
CA ILE A 68 -8.46 -10.98 -0.46
C ILE A 68 -7.02 -11.43 -0.54
N ASN A 69 -6.78 -12.70 -0.19
CA ASN A 69 -5.48 -13.35 -0.32
C ASN A 69 -5.60 -14.59 -1.19
N GLY A 70 -4.54 -14.87 -1.95
CA GLY A 70 -4.43 -16.13 -2.68
C GLY A 70 -3.72 -17.18 -1.85
N ASN A 71 -4.03 -18.43 -2.09
CA ASN A 71 -3.47 -19.57 -1.35
C ASN A 71 -2.77 -20.58 -2.27
N SER A 72 -2.64 -20.26 -3.55
CA SER A 72 -1.95 -21.08 -4.52
C SER A 72 -1.36 -20.23 -5.62
N VAL A 73 -0.46 -20.78 -6.42
CA VAL A 73 0.12 -20.09 -7.57
C VAL A 73 -0.99 -19.65 -8.53
N GLU A 74 -1.95 -20.53 -8.81
CA GLU A 74 -3.06 -20.24 -9.71
C GLU A 74 -3.94 -19.11 -9.20
N GLU A 75 -4.25 -19.13 -7.91
CA GLU A 75 -5.06 -18.06 -7.30
C GLU A 75 -4.32 -16.73 -7.32
N ASN A 76 -3.03 -16.75 -6.98
CA ASN A 76 -2.21 -15.54 -6.97
C ASN A 76 -2.11 -14.93 -8.36
N GLN A 77 -1.91 -15.76 -9.39
CA GLN A 77 -1.85 -15.29 -10.77
C GLN A 77 -3.18 -14.67 -11.21
N ALA A 78 -4.29 -15.29 -10.82
CA ALA A 78 -5.62 -14.77 -11.14
C ALA A 78 -5.86 -13.41 -10.47
N LEU A 79 -5.35 -13.23 -9.25
CA LEU A 79 -5.54 -11.97 -8.52
C LEU A 79 -4.76 -10.82 -9.15
N ILE A 80 -3.55 -11.04 -9.61
CA ILE A 80 -2.75 -9.96 -10.20
C ILE A 80 -3.11 -9.65 -11.65
N GLU A 81 -3.72 -10.60 -12.35
CA GLU A 81 -3.96 -10.49 -13.80
C GLU A 81 -4.72 -9.21 -14.20
N PRO A 82 -5.83 -8.82 -13.53
CA PRO A 82 -6.53 -7.60 -13.91
C PRO A 82 -5.66 -6.35 -13.88
N PHE A 83 -4.75 -6.28 -12.91
CA PHE A 83 -3.88 -5.11 -12.71
C PHE A 83 -2.72 -5.08 -13.69
N VAL A 84 -2.16 -6.24 -13.99
CA VAL A 84 -1.08 -6.35 -14.97
C VAL A 84 -1.58 -6.06 -16.38
N LYS A 85 -2.80 -6.48 -16.71
CA LYS A 85 -3.40 -6.26 -18.02
C LYS A 85 -3.99 -4.87 -18.20
N ASP A 86 -4.53 -4.27 -17.13
CA ASP A 86 -5.14 -2.95 -17.17
C ASP A 86 -4.35 -2.01 -16.27
N ARG A 87 -3.39 -1.30 -16.87
CA ARG A 87 -2.52 -0.38 -16.12
C ARG A 87 -3.25 0.82 -15.58
N GLN A 88 -4.33 1.25 -16.22
CA GLN A 88 -5.15 2.37 -15.70
C GLN A 88 -5.86 1.97 -14.43
N LEU A 89 -6.42 0.76 -14.38
CA LEU A 89 -7.01 0.23 -13.16
C LEU A 89 -5.97 0.15 -12.05
N PHE A 90 -4.77 -0.33 -12.38
CA PHE A 90 -3.68 -0.45 -11.40
C PHE A 90 -3.34 0.92 -10.82
N ARG A 91 -3.12 1.91 -11.67
CA ARG A 91 -2.81 3.28 -11.25
C ARG A 91 -3.91 3.86 -10.37
N GLN A 92 -5.15 3.72 -10.81
CA GLN A 92 -6.29 4.24 -10.04
C GLN A 92 -6.35 3.63 -8.65
N ARG A 93 -6.19 2.31 -8.55
CA ARG A 93 -6.23 1.60 -7.27
C ARG A 93 -5.12 2.12 -6.34
N LEU A 94 -3.93 2.35 -6.87
CA LEU A 94 -2.79 2.86 -6.10
C LEU A 94 -3.01 4.32 -5.69
N ILE A 95 -3.49 5.15 -6.61
CA ILE A 95 -3.74 6.56 -6.32
C ILE A 95 -4.83 6.72 -5.25
N ARG A 96 -5.88 5.88 -5.27
CA ARG A 96 -6.90 5.91 -4.22
C ARG A 96 -6.32 5.64 -2.84
N ALA A 97 -5.36 4.72 -2.75
CA ALA A 97 -4.67 4.44 -1.49
C ALA A 97 -3.87 5.64 -1.00
N VAL A 98 -3.16 6.31 -1.91
CA VAL A 98 -2.40 7.52 -1.58
C VAL A 98 -3.35 8.63 -1.10
N GLU A 99 -4.43 8.85 -1.83
CA GLU A 99 -5.41 9.88 -1.48
C GLU A 99 -6.04 9.62 -0.11
N PHE A 100 -6.36 8.36 0.17
CA PHE A 100 -6.83 7.99 1.50
C PHE A 100 -5.76 8.32 2.56
N GLY A 101 -4.52 7.96 2.29
CA GLY A 101 -3.40 8.25 3.19
C GLY A 101 -3.28 9.73 3.54
N LYS A 102 -3.54 10.60 2.58
CA LYS A 102 -3.50 12.05 2.80
C LYS A 102 -4.56 12.56 3.77
N THR A 103 -5.63 11.79 3.99
CA THR A 103 -6.72 12.18 4.88
C THR A 103 -6.51 11.73 6.32
N ILE A 104 -5.50 10.93 6.59
CA ILE A 104 -5.28 10.33 7.91
C ILE A 104 -4.75 11.39 8.88
N GLU A 105 -5.40 11.54 10.01
CA GLU A 105 -4.94 12.44 11.06
C GLU A 105 -3.59 11.98 11.59
N GLY A 106 -2.66 12.90 11.73
CA GLY A 106 -1.30 12.61 12.18
C GLY A 106 -0.32 12.37 11.04
N VAL A 107 -0.79 12.34 9.80
CA VAL A 107 0.06 12.18 8.62
C VAL A 107 0.33 13.54 7.97
N ASP A 108 1.59 13.77 7.60
CA ASP A 108 1.97 14.91 6.77
C ASP A 108 1.71 14.55 5.31
N ALA A 109 0.62 15.08 4.75
CA ALA A 109 0.18 14.77 3.40
C ALA A 109 1.17 15.17 2.31
N SER A 110 2.14 16.02 2.63
CA SER A 110 3.20 16.41 1.68
C SER A 110 4.37 15.43 1.64
N LYS A 111 4.40 14.44 2.53
CA LYS A 111 5.51 13.50 2.68
C LYS A 111 4.99 12.07 2.67
N ILE A 112 4.72 11.57 1.46
CA ILE A 112 4.20 10.21 1.27
C ILE A 112 5.10 9.47 0.29
N ALA A 113 5.48 8.26 0.66
CA ALA A 113 6.27 7.37 -0.18
C ALA A 113 5.59 6.01 -0.26
N LEU A 114 5.94 5.24 -1.28
CA LEU A 114 5.46 3.88 -1.46
C LEU A 114 6.65 2.93 -1.56
N ILE A 115 6.63 1.87 -0.79
CA ILE A 115 7.56 0.75 -0.96
C ILE A 115 6.75 -0.50 -1.34
N GLY A 116 7.33 -1.34 -2.17
CA GLY A 116 6.63 -2.54 -2.62
C GLY A 116 7.56 -3.72 -2.81
N PHE A 117 7.01 -4.92 -2.60
CA PHE A 117 7.74 -6.19 -2.64
C PHE A 117 7.16 -7.08 -3.73
N CYS A 118 7.99 -7.57 -4.66
CA CYS A 118 7.58 -8.42 -5.79
C CYS A 118 6.49 -7.72 -6.62
N PHE A 119 5.26 -8.21 -6.63
CA PHE A 119 4.13 -7.55 -7.29
C PHE A 119 3.97 -6.11 -6.78
N GLY A 120 4.15 -5.89 -5.48
CA GLY A 120 4.16 -4.55 -4.90
C GLY A 120 5.28 -3.68 -5.46
N GLY A 121 6.40 -4.29 -5.85
CA GLY A 121 7.47 -3.58 -6.55
C GLY A 121 7.01 -3.08 -7.91
N LEU A 122 6.24 -3.89 -8.65
CA LEU A 122 5.62 -3.46 -9.91
C LEU A 122 4.64 -2.32 -9.66
N ALA A 123 3.88 -2.38 -8.56
CA ALA A 123 2.99 -1.31 -8.15
C ALA A 123 3.76 0.01 -7.94
N SER A 124 4.90 -0.06 -7.26
CA SER A 124 5.76 1.09 -7.02
C SER A 124 6.22 1.72 -8.33
N ILE A 125 6.64 0.90 -9.27
CA ILE A 125 7.06 1.37 -10.60
C ILE A 125 5.88 2.03 -11.34
N GLU A 126 4.71 1.40 -11.28
CA GLU A 126 3.52 1.91 -11.98
C GLU A 126 3.08 3.26 -11.43
N LEU A 127 3.11 3.43 -10.12
CA LEU A 127 2.76 4.69 -9.49
C LEU A 127 3.78 5.78 -9.85
N ALA A 128 5.07 5.45 -9.84
CA ALA A 128 6.13 6.39 -10.25
C ALA A 128 5.94 6.84 -11.70
N ARG A 129 5.56 5.91 -12.59
CA ARG A 129 5.32 6.21 -14.00
C ARG A 129 4.07 7.05 -14.23
N SER A 130 3.12 7.02 -13.32
CA SER A 130 1.87 7.78 -13.47
C SER A 130 2.08 9.28 -13.39
N GLY A 131 3.22 9.73 -12.87
CA GLY A 131 3.47 11.14 -12.62
C GLY A 131 2.77 11.69 -11.40
N TYR A 132 2.10 10.85 -10.61
CA TYR A 132 1.48 11.30 -9.37
C TYR A 132 2.57 11.74 -8.39
N GLU A 133 2.38 12.90 -7.77
CA GLU A 133 3.40 13.50 -6.90
C GLU A 133 3.56 12.75 -5.59
N LEU A 134 4.75 12.19 -5.38
CA LEU A 134 5.13 11.48 -4.17
C LEU A 134 6.55 11.84 -3.79
N SER A 135 6.88 11.64 -2.51
CA SER A 135 8.25 11.84 -2.02
C SER A 135 9.20 10.77 -2.55
N GLY A 136 8.69 9.57 -2.84
CA GLY A 136 9.52 8.51 -3.41
C GLY A 136 8.77 7.20 -3.59
N CYS A 137 9.33 6.34 -4.42
CA CYS A 137 8.85 4.97 -4.64
C CYS A 137 10.04 4.04 -4.63
N VAL A 138 9.93 2.93 -3.91
CA VAL A 138 11.00 1.92 -3.83
C VAL A 138 10.42 0.55 -4.16
N SER A 139 11.11 -0.17 -5.02
CA SER A 139 10.75 -1.51 -5.44
C SER A 139 11.78 -2.51 -4.92
N PHE A 140 11.32 -3.53 -4.21
CA PHE A 140 12.16 -4.63 -3.75
C PHE A 140 11.85 -5.88 -4.55
N HIS A 141 12.87 -6.49 -5.15
CA HIS A 141 12.75 -7.73 -5.89
C HIS A 141 13.52 -8.83 -5.17
N GLU A 142 12.87 -9.97 -5.02
CA GLU A 142 13.54 -11.18 -4.58
C GLU A 142 13.63 -12.14 -5.77
N ASN A 143 14.80 -12.68 -6.00
CA ASN A 143 15.01 -13.68 -7.02
C ASN A 143 14.67 -15.07 -6.50
#